data_eaf8e1ef0058dd8d48fcbe52d0eaee02
#
_entry.id   eaf8e1ef0058dd8d48fcbe52d0eaee02
#
_cell.length_a   1.000
_cell.length_b   1.000
_cell.length_c   1.000
_cell.angle_alpha   90.00
_cell.angle_beta   90.00
_cell.angle_gamma   90.00
#
_symmetry.space_group_name_H-M   'P 1'
#
loop_
_entity.id
_entity.type
_entity.pdbx_description
1 polymer ?
#
loop_
_entity_poly.entity_id
_entity_poly.type
_entity_poly.pdbx_seq_one_letter_code
_entity_poly.pdbx_strand_id
1 'polypeptide(L)'
;MRKFGANYGKEFIKFIENNTFYTGINLLYKPLGEKILVVHGHQVDFWNNEVWKINRFLVRYIWRFLNGIAGFKDPKRSAKSKTKRSRIDIRLQSWARDNCTMLLCGHTHNSRFPDLYEPPYFNDGCCVYPYAMTAIEIEKGEIKLVKWIIDAQETGSLWVTKKDIAGPVKVAEYLKYAQEERLRRKNK
;
A
#
# COMPACT_ATOMS: atom_id res chain seq x y z
N MET A 1 -8.39 -1.46 -35.08
CA MET A 1 -8.04 -1.66 -33.64
C MET A 1 -6.54 -1.91 -33.35
N ARG A 2 -5.62 -1.91 -34.30
CA ARG A 2 -4.17 -2.18 -34.07
C ARG A 2 -3.25 -0.96 -33.91
N LYS A 3 -3.74 0.27 -34.10
CA LYS A 3 -2.90 1.48 -34.03
C LYS A 3 -2.83 2.13 -32.62
N PHE A 4 -3.77 1.84 -31.73
CA PHE A 4 -3.80 2.44 -30.38
C PHE A 4 -2.71 1.88 -29.44
N GLY A 5 -2.36 0.60 -29.53
CA GLY A 5 -1.41 -0.02 -28.60
C GLY A 5 0.07 0.34 -28.81
N ALA A 6 0.47 0.77 -30.01
CA ALA A 6 1.88 1.05 -30.32
C ALA A 6 2.36 2.42 -29.83
N ASN A 7 1.46 3.42 -29.77
CA ASN A 7 1.82 4.77 -29.30
C ASN A 7 1.91 4.85 -27.79
N TYR A 8 0.96 4.21 -27.04
CA TYR A 8 1.01 4.17 -25.58
C TYR A 8 2.28 3.51 -25.04
N GLY A 9 2.81 2.49 -25.72
CA GLY A 9 4.06 1.85 -25.33
C GLY A 9 5.27 2.79 -25.42
N LYS A 10 5.34 3.61 -26.44
CA LYS A 10 6.43 4.59 -26.63
C LYS A 10 6.35 5.74 -25.64
N GLU A 11 5.14 6.27 -25.39
CA GLU A 11 4.92 7.32 -24.39
C GLU A 11 5.22 6.82 -22.98
N PHE A 12 4.84 5.59 -22.65
CA PHE A 12 5.14 4.98 -21.35
C PHE A 12 6.65 4.76 -21.15
N ILE A 13 7.37 4.29 -22.19
CA ILE A 13 8.83 4.16 -22.14
C ILE A 13 9.47 5.53 -21.94
N LYS A 14 9.06 6.54 -22.69
CA LYS A 14 9.56 7.91 -22.56
C LYS A 14 9.26 8.52 -21.18
N PHE A 15 8.09 8.19 -20.62
CA PHE A 15 7.75 8.58 -19.24
C PHE A 15 8.69 7.91 -18.22
N ILE A 16 9.01 6.63 -18.37
CA ILE A 16 9.95 5.90 -17.49
C ILE A 16 11.36 6.48 -17.59
N GLU A 17 11.85 6.75 -18.80
CA GLU A 17 13.19 7.32 -19.03
C GLU A 17 13.36 8.72 -18.42
N ASN A 18 12.29 9.53 -18.40
CA ASN A 18 12.31 10.89 -17.88
C ASN A 18 11.97 11.02 -16.39
N ASN A 19 11.66 9.90 -15.69
CA ASN A 19 11.28 9.92 -14.28
C ASN A 19 12.19 9.05 -13.43
N THR A 20 12.52 9.55 -12.24
CA THR A 20 13.27 8.78 -11.24
C THR A 20 12.31 7.98 -10.38
N PHE A 21 12.51 6.65 -10.32
CA PHE A 21 11.72 5.74 -9.50
C PHE A 21 12.48 5.39 -8.23
N TYR A 22 11.85 5.60 -7.08
CA TYR A 22 12.40 5.30 -5.77
C TYR A 22 11.78 4.03 -5.21
N THR A 23 12.56 3.22 -4.52
CA THR A 23 12.08 2.03 -3.79
C THR A 23 11.39 2.38 -2.48
N GLY A 24 11.66 3.58 -1.96
CA GLY A 24 11.03 4.13 -0.76
C GLY A 24 11.40 5.59 -0.57
N ILE A 25 10.64 6.27 0.25
CA ILE A 25 10.80 7.69 0.56
C ILE A 25 10.84 7.86 2.07
N ASN A 26 11.76 8.70 2.57
CA ASN A 26 11.78 9.14 3.96
C ASN A 26 11.17 10.53 4.06
N LEU A 27 10.03 10.64 4.74
CA LEU A 27 9.44 11.93 5.09
C LEU A 27 10.01 12.39 6.43
N LEU A 28 10.57 13.59 6.46
CA LEU A 28 11.09 14.19 7.69
C LEU A 28 9.98 14.94 8.43
N TYR A 29 9.61 14.47 9.62
CA TYR A 29 8.73 15.20 10.51
C TYR A 29 9.55 16.22 11.31
N LYS A 30 9.61 17.45 10.80
CA LYS A 30 10.47 18.53 11.31
C LYS A 30 10.33 18.78 12.81
N PRO A 31 9.11 18.77 13.42
CA PRO A 31 8.96 19.11 14.86
C PRO A 31 9.74 18.20 15.81
N LEU A 32 9.99 16.94 15.41
CA LEU A 32 10.74 15.96 16.22
C LEU A 32 12.07 15.54 15.57
N GLY A 33 12.36 15.97 14.34
CA GLY A 33 13.52 15.51 13.59
C GLY A 33 13.46 14.02 13.19
N GLU A 34 12.30 13.38 13.34
CA GLU A 34 12.09 11.96 13.08
C GLU A 34 11.66 11.69 11.63
N LYS A 35 11.99 10.49 11.15
CA LYS A 35 11.67 10.06 9.79
C LYS A 35 10.49 9.09 9.79
N ILE A 36 9.62 9.25 8.79
CA ILE A 36 8.56 8.32 8.46
C ILE A 36 8.97 7.63 7.17
N LEU A 37 9.08 6.31 7.18
CA LEU A 37 9.42 5.55 5.99
C LEU A 37 8.16 5.23 5.19
N VAL A 38 8.14 5.58 3.93
CA VAL A 38 7.07 5.27 2.97
C VAL A 38 7.62 4.32 1.92
N VAL A 39 7.03 3.13 1.82
CA VAL A 39 7.39 2.12 0.82
C VAL A 39 6.15 1.50 0.20
N HIS A 40 6.29 0.90 -0.97
CA HIS A 40 5.14 0.18 -1.54
C HIS A 40 4.80 -1.10 -0.76
N GLY A 41 5.79 -1.79 -0.18
CA GLY A 41 5.59 -3.01 0.62
C GLY A 41 5.87 -4.32 -0.13
N HIS A 42 6.13 -4.27 -1.44
CA HIS A 42 6.46 -5.47 -2.24
C HIS A 42 7.82 -6.09 -1.86
N GLN A 43 8.68 -5.33 -1.19
CA GLN A 43 10.03 -5.75 -0.81
C GLN A 43 10.06 -6.98 0.09
N VAL A 44 9.00 -7.21 0.87
CA VAL A 44 8.86 -8.40 1.74
C VAL A 44 8.12 -9.57 1.07
N ASP A 45 7.61 -9.37 -0.14
CA ASP A 45 7.01 -10.44 -0.94
C ASP A 45 8.08 -11.08 -1.83
N PHE A 46 8.69 -12.16 -1.32
CA PHE A 46 9.75 -12.90 -2.01
C PHE A 46 9.40 -13.26 -3.47
N TRP A 47 8.17 -13.73 -3.72
CA TRP A 47 7.75 -14.13 -5.06
C TRP A 47 7.66 -12.96 -6.05
N ASN A 48 7.30 -11.79 -5.57
CA ASN A 48 7.23 -10.60 -6.42
C ASN A 48 8.58 -9.91 -6.57
N ASN A 49 9.44 -9.98 -5.57
CA ASN A 49 10.74 -9.33 -5.57
C ASN A 49 11.83 -10.17 -6.25
N GLU A 50 11.94 -11.46 -5.91
CA GLU A 50 13.04 -12.32 -6.39
C GLU A 50 12.72 -12.98 -7.75
N VAL A 51 11.47 -13.33 -7.99
CA VAL A 51 11.06 -14.05 -9.21
C VAL A 51 10.16 -13.24 -10.15
N TRP A 52 10.19 -11.91 -10.05
CA TRP A 52 9.34 -11.02 -10.86
C TRP A 52 9.49 -11.23 -12.37
N LYS A 53 10.69 -11.54 -12.85
CA LYS A 53 10.93 -11.81 -14.29
C LYS A 53 10.19 -13.05 -14.76
N ILE A 54 10.22 -14.11 -13.95
CA ILE A 54 9.52 -15.38 -14.25
C ILE A 54 8.01 -15.16 -14.14
N ASN A 55 7.54 -14.48 -13.09
CA ASN A 55 6.12 -14.15 -12.94
C ASN A 55 5.61 -13.28 -14.08
N ARG A 56 6.40 -12.31 -14.55
CA ARG A 56 6.05 -11.48 -15.70
C ARG A 56 5.91 -12.30 -16.98
N PHE A 57 6.82 -13.26 -17.22
CA PHE A 57 6.75 -14.16 -18.36
C PHE A 57 5.50 -15.07 -18.27
N LEU A 58 5.26 -15.70 -17.11
CA LEU A 58 4.11 -16.56 -16.87
C LEU A 58 2.78 -15.82 -17.06
N VAL A 59 2.65 -14.61 -16.51
CA VAL A 59 1.43 -13.80 -16.66
C VAL A 59 1.24 -13.35 -18.11
N ARG A 60 2.32 -12.97 -18.80
CA ARG A 60 2.24 -12.42 -20.15
C ARG A 60 1.89 -13.47 -21.21
N TYR A 61 2.44 -14.70 -21.07
CA TYR A 61 2.35 -15.72 -22.12
C TYR A 61 1.42 -16.87 -21.73
N ILE A 62 1.53 -17.40 -20.53
CA ILE A 62 0.80 -18.59 -20.10
C ILE A 62 -0.58 -18.22 -19.56
N TRP A 63 -0.66 -17.22 -18.69
CA TRP A 63 -1.94 -16.86 -18.05
C TRP A 63 -2.93 -16.23 -19.03
N ARG A 64 -2.41 -15.46 -19.99
CA ARG A 64 -3.22 -14.86 -21.06
C ARG A 64 -3.79 -15.94 -22.00
N PHE A 65 -3.01 -16.97 -22.29
CA PHE A 65 -3.43 -18.11 -23.09
C PHE A 65 -4.49 -18.95 -22.37
N LEU A 66 -4.27 -19.28 -21.10
CA LEU A 66 -5.20 -20.06 -20.27
C LEU A 66 -6.54 -19.33 -20.04
N ASN A 67 -6.54 -18.03 -19.80
CA ASN A 67 -7.78 -17.26 -19.67
C ASN A 67 -8.55 -17.14 -20.99
N GLY A 68 -7.87 -17.13 -22.12
CA GLY A 68 -8.50 -17.05 -23.46
C GLY A 68 -9.19 -18.35 -23.88
N ILE A 69 -8.68 -19.50 -23.47
CA ILE A 69 -9.16 -20.82 -23.92
C ILE A 69 -10.09 -21.48 -22.87
N ALA A 70 -9.82 -21.30 -21.58
CA ALA A 70 -10.46 -22.10 -20.54
C ALA A 70 -11.52 -21.37 -19.72
N GLY A 71 -11.74 -20.06 -19.92
CA GLY A 71 -12.75 -19.29 -19.17
C GLY A 71 -12.60 -19.37 -17.64
N PHE A 72 -11.38 -19.66 -17.15
CA PHE A 72 -11.10 -19.89 -15.72
C PHE A 72 -11.27 -18.60 -14.92
N LYS A 73 -12.47 -18.36 -14.42
CA LYS A 73 -12.68 -17.52 -13.24
C LYS A 73 -12.29 -18.35 -12.04
N ASP A 74 -11.08 -18.11 -11.48
CA ASP A 74 -10.58 -18.83 -10.31
C ASP A 74 -11.37 -18.42 -9.04
N PRO A 75 -12.32 -19.25 -8.55
CA PRO A 75 -13.10 -18.93 -7.35
C PRO A 75 -12.26 -19.03 -6.06
N LYS A 76 -11.07 -19.64 -6.11
CA LYS A 76 -10.19 -19.84 -4.95
C LYS A 76 -9.19 -18.68 -4.73
N ARG A 77 -9.18 -17.68 -5.62
CA ARG A 77 -8.24 -16.54 -5.56
C ARG A 77 -8.42 -15.69 -4.29
N SER A 78 -9.64 -15.56 -3.78
CA SER A 78 -9.96 -14.78 -2.59
C SER A 78 -9.36 -15.33 -1.28
N ALA A 79 -9.46 -16.64 -1.03
CA ALA A 79 -9.03 -17.25 0.24
C ALA A 79 -7.49 -17.35 0.34
N LYS A 80 -6.83 -17.82 -0.73
CA LYS A 80 -5.36 -17.93 -0.81
C LYS A 80 -4.69 -16.56 -0.74
N SER A 81 -5.36 -15.53 -1.28
CA SER A 81 -4.94 -14.14 -1.25
C SER A 81 -4.96 -13.55 0.16
N LYS A 82 -5.97 -13.84 0.99
CA LYS A 82 -6.06 -13.32 2.37
C LYS A 82 -4.93 -13.80 3.26
N THR A 83 -4.61 -15.10 3.25
CA THR A 83 -3.53 -15.67 4.08
C THR A 83 -2.16 -15.13 3.68
N LYS A 84 -1.89 -14.97 2.36
CA LYS A 84 -0.64 -14.39 1.88
C LYS A 84 -0.51 -12.93 2.29
N ARG A 85 -1.55 -12.13 2.12
CA ARG A 85 -1.60 -10.72 2.53
C ARG A 85 -1.35 -10.56 4.02
N SER A 86 -2.01 -11.35 4.85
CA SER A 86 -1.81 -11.36 6.30
C SER A 86 -0.35 -11.66 6.69
N ARG A 87 0.33 -12.59 6.00
CA ARG A 87 1.76 -12.88 6.26
C ARG A 87 2.67 -11.71 5.90
N ILE A 88 2.37 -10.99 4.83
CA ILE A 88 3.13 -9.80 4.43
C ILE A 88 2.92 -8.68 5.47
N ASP A 89 1.68 -8.44 5.87
CA ASP A 89 1.34 -7.44 6.90
C ASP A 89 2.05 -7.73 8.23
N ILE A 90 2.08 -8.99 8.66
CA ILE A 90 2.79 -9.42 9.87
C ILE A 90 4.31 -9.14 9.76
N ARG A 91 4.93 -9.42 8.59
CA ARG A 91 6.35 -9.15 8.38
C ARG A 91 6.66 -7.65 8.39
N LEU A 92 5.81 -6.84 7.73
CA LEU A 92 5.96 -5.38 7.72
C LEU A 92 5.80 -4.79 9.12
N GLN A 93 4.81 -5.26 9.88
CA GLN A 93 4.60 -4.85 11.26
C GLN A 93 5.80 -5.27 12.15
N SER A 94 6.31 -6.50 12.01
CA SER A 94 7.50 -6.95 12.72
C SER A 94 8.71 -6.09 12.37
N TRP A 95 8.89 -5.77 11.10
CA TRP A 95 9.97 -4.90 10.66
C TRP A 95 9.87 -3.49 11.29
N ALA A 96 8.68 -2.88 11.28
CA ALA A 96 8.43 -1.57 11.90
C ALA A 96 8.74 -1.60 13.41
N ARG A 97 8.31 -2.66 14.10
CA ARG A 97 8.62 -2.90 15.51
C ARG A 97 10.12 -3.03 15.73
N ASP A 98 10.79 -3.90 14.96
CA ASP A 98 12.20 -4.27 15.18
C ASP A 98 13.15 -3.11 14.88
N ASN A 99 12.78 -2.23 13.95
CA ASN A 99 13.51 -1.01 13.60
C ASN A 99 13.03 0.24 14.36
N CYS A 100 12.02 0.13 15.23
CA CYS A 100 11.41 1.26 15.95
C CYS A 100 11.14 2.43 14.99
N THR A 101 10.50 2.17 13.86
CA THR A 101 10.30 3.13 12.76
C THR A 101 8.84 3.18 12.36
N MET A 102 8.31 4.40 12.21
CA MET A 102 6.98 4.60 11.62
C MET A 102 7.02 4.25 10.13
N LEU A 103 6.18 3.29 9.72
CA LEU A 103 6.14 2.72 8.39
C LEU A 103 4.77 2.93 7.75
N LEU A 104 4.75 3.58 6.58
CA LEU A 104 3.57 3.68 5.73
C LEU A 104 3.78 2.82 4.48
N CYS A 105 2.83 1.95 4.17
CA CYS A 105 2.91 1.14 2.96
C CYS A 105 1.52 0.77 2.40
N GLY A 106 1.53 0.14 1.22
CA GLY A 106 0.37 -0.42 0.54
C GLY A 106 0.57 -1.89 0.22
N HIS A 107 0.39 -2.25 -1.06
CA HIS A 107 0.65 -3.56 -1.67
C HIS A 107 -0.31 -4.68 -1.27
N THR A 108 -0.65 -4.83 0.00
CA THR A 108 -1.51 -5.93 0.46
C THR A 108 -2.99 -5.66 0.22
N HIS A 109 -3.35 -4.43 -0.13
CA HIS A 109 -4.74 -3.97 -0.29
C HIS A 109 -5.60 -4.20 0.96
N ASN A 110 -4.96 -4.22 2.12
CA ASN A 110 -5.59 -4.41 3.42
C ASN A 110 -5.27 -3.21 4.31
N SER A 111 -6.21 -2.28 4.41
CA SER A 111 -6.02 -1.07 5.19
C SER A 111 -5.74 -1.38 6.66
N ARG A 112 -4.76 -0.69 7.23
CA ARG A 112 -4.39 -0.81 8.63
C ARG A 112 -4.06 0.56 9.22
N PHE A 113 -4.63 0.79 10.42
CA PHE A 113 -4.33 1.92 11.26
C PHE A 113 -4.04 1.38 12.67
N PRO A 114 -2.78 1.43 13.15
CA PRO A 114 -2.42 0.84 14.45
C PRO A 114 -2.98 1.69 15.59
N ASP A 115 -3.25 1.04 16.73
CA ASP A 115 -3.50 1.75 17.99
C ASP A 115 -2.21 2.38 18.50
N LEU A 116 -2.34 3.38 19.39
CA LEU A 116 -1.19 3.92 20.13
C LEU A 116 -0.58 2.79 20.96
N TYR A 117 0.74 2.73 21.04
CA TYR A 117 1.52 1.67 21.71
C TYR A 117 1.62 0.34 20.93
N GLU A 118 1.02 0.25 19.74
CA GLU A 118 1.36 -0.78 18.77
C GLU A 118 2.54 -0.32 17.88
N PRO A 119 3.25 -1.27 17.24
CA PRO A 119 4.24 -0.92 16.21
C PRO A 119 3.60 0.00 15.16
N PRO A 120 4.16 1.18 14.86
CA PRO A 120 3.56 2.19 14.01
C PRO A 120 3.63 1.81 12.53
N TYR A 121 2.93 0.74 12.17
CA TYR A 121 2.76 0.19 10.84
C TYR A 121 1.39 0.53 10.28
N PHE A 122 1.35 1.35 9.24
CA PHE A 122 0.16 1.78 8.54
C PHE A 122 0.10 1.17 7.16
N ASN A 123 -1.10 0.84 6.70
CA ASN A 123 -1.34 0.43 5.32
C ASN A 123 -2.51 1.23 4.75
N ASP A 124 -2.28 1.85 3.58
CA ASP A 124 -3.28 2.71 2.91
C ASP A 124 -4.45 1.91 2.33
N GLY A 125 -4.30 0.59 2.19
CA GLY A 125 -5.33 -0.29 1.70
C GLY A 125 -5.36 -0.39 0.19
N CYS A 126 -6.46 0.02 -0.45
CA CYS A 126 -6.69 -0.27 -1.86
C CYS A 126 -7.32 0.91 -2.61
N CYS A 127 -6.75 1.25 -3.76
CA CYS A 127 -7.29 2.25 -4.68
C CYS A 127 -7.84 1.66 -6.00
N VAL A 128 -7.88 0.33 -6.13
CA VAL A 128 -8.31 -0.35 -7.38
C VAL A 128 -9.72 -0.93 -7.32
N TYR A 129 -10.44 -0.77 -6.21
CA TYR A 129 -11.84 -1.15 -6.16
C TYR A 129 -12.71 -0.12 -6.88
N PRO A 130 -13.68 -0.56 -7.71
CA PRO A 130 -14.43 0.35 -8.59
C PRO A 130 -15.32 1.34 -7.84
N TYR A 131 -15.71 1.07 -6.61
CA TYR A 131 -16.67 1.90 -5.87
C TYR A 131 -16.09 2.52 -4.59
N ALA A 132 -14.88 2.17 -4.22
CA ALA A 132 -14.27 2.69 -3.01
C ALA A 132 -12.74 2.62 -3.08
N MET A 133 -12.08 3.63 -2.51
CA MET A 133 -10.65 3.59 -2.25
C MET A 133 -10.36 4.03 -0.83
N THR A 134 -9.29 3.49 -0.26
CA THR A 134 -8.76 3.90 1.04
C THR A 134 -7.44 4.60 0.89
N ALA A 135 -7.13 5.51 1.80
CA ALA A 135 -5.88 6.25 1.81
C ALA A 135 -5.50 6.65 3.23
N ILE A 136 -4.20 6.84 3.45
CA ILE A 136 -3.69 7.51 4.65
C ILE A 136 -3.54 9.00 4.32
N GLU A 137 -4.16 9.85 5.12
CA GLU A 137 -4.00 11.30 5.03
C GLU A 137 -3.20 11.81 6.23
N ILE A 138 -2.25 12.70 5.95
CA ILE A 138 -1.50 13.43 6.97
C ILE A 138 -1.71 14.91 6.70
N GLU A 139 -2.39 15.59 7.60
CA GLU A 139 -2.68 17.01 7.51
C GLU A 139 -2.49 17.68 8.88
N LYS A 140 -1.81 18.83 8.91
CA LYS A 140 -1.59 19.65 10.13
C LYS A 140 -1.00 18.86 11.31
N GLY A 141 -0.19 17.83 11.00
CA GLY A 141 0.44 16.98 12.03
C GLY A 141 -0.43 15.87 12.57
N GLU A 142 -1.60 15.67 12.02
CA GLU A 142 -2.50 14.56 12.32
C GLU A 142 -2.51 13.54 11.19
N ILE A 143 -2.67 12.25 11.53
CA ILE A 143 -2.78 11.14 10.60
C ILE A 143 -4.14 10.48 10.76
N LYS A 144 -4.76 10.13 9.65
CA LYS A 144 -6.02 9.41 9.60
C LYS A 144 -6.11 8.45 8.41
N LEU A 145 -6.88 7.39 8.57
CA LEU A 145 -7.28 6.50 7.51
C LEU A 145 -8.65 6.92 6.98
N VAL A 146 -8.73 7.21 5.70
CA VAL A 146 -9.95 7.67 5.06
C VAL A 146 -10.41 6.67 4.00
N LYS A 147 -11.71 6.71 3.73
CA LYS A 147 -12.34 5.95 2.65
C LYS A 147 -13.16 6.89 1.79
N TRP A 148 -12.88 6.87 0.49
CA TRP A 148 -13.66 7.53 -0.53
C TRP A 148 -14.62 6.52 -1.16
N ILE A 149 -15.89 6.85 -1.27
CA ILE A 149 -16.95 5.95 -1.75
C ILE A 149 -17.72 6.67 -2.84
N ILE A 150 -17.98 5.98 -3.94
CA ILE A 150 -18.98 6.43 -4.92
C ILE A 150 -20.34 5.92 -4.43
N ASP A 151 -21.23 6.86 -4.14
CA ASP A 151 -22.57 6.59 -3.62
C ASP A 151 -23.62 7.10 -4.62
N ALA A 152 -24.79 6.50 -4.63
CA ALA A 152 -25.90 6.88 -5.50
C ALA A 152 -27.01 7.52 -4.66
N GLN A 153 -27.50 8.68 -5.09
CA GLN A 153 -28.71 9.27 -4.52
C GLN A 153 -29.96 8.55 -5.03
N GLU A 154 -31.09 8.75 -4.36
CA GLU A 154 -32.38 8.23 -4.80
C GLU A 154 -32.75 8.73 -6.22
N THR A 155 -32.24 9.87 -6.62
CA THR A 155 -32.39 10.44 -7.96
C THR A 155 -31.58 9.73 -9.05
N GLY A 156 -30.71 8.75 -8.68
CA GLY A 156 -29.77 8.09 -9.57
C GLY A 156 -28.47 8.87 -9.83
N SER A 157 -28.31 10.06 -9.27
CA SER A 157 -27.08 10.85 -9.39
C SER A 157 -25.97 10.21 -8.55
N LEU A 158 -24.77 10.08 -9.14
CA LEU A 158 -23.57 9.59 -8.43
C LEU A 158 -22.84 10.75 -7.78
N TRP A 159 -22.35 10.52 -6.57
CA TRP A 159 -21.53 11.48 -5.83
C TRP A 159 -20.41 10.77 -5.07
N VAL A 160 -19.37 11.52 -4.70
CA VAL A 160 -18.23 10.98 -3.97
C VAL A 160 -18.32 11.44 -2.52
N THR A 161 -18.33 10.48 -1.61
CA THR A 161 -18.32 10.72 -0.17
C THR A 161 -16.98 10.32 0.41
N LYS A 162 -16.42 11.16 1.29
CA LYS A 162 -15.27 10.86 2.11
C LYS A 162 -15.70 10.52 3.53
N LYS A 163 -15.23 9.40 4.07
CA LYS A 163 -15.47 8.98 5.45
C LYS A 163 -14.15 8.71 6.14
N ASP A 164 -13.98 9.23 7.36
CA ASP A 164 -12.86 8.85 8.21
C ASP A 164 -13.16 7.47 8.81
N ILE A 165 -12.21 6.52 8.65
CA ILE A 165 -12.33 5.15 9.14
C ILE A 165 -11.64 5.02 10.50
N ALA A 166 -10.46 5.66 10.65
CA ALA A 166 -9.70 5.68 11.88
C ALA A 166 -8.90 6.98 12.01
N GLY A 167 -8.64 7.40 13.23
CA GLY A 167 -8.05 8.71 13.54
C GLY A 167 -9.11 9.82 13.61
N PRO A 168 -8.71 11.11 13.60
CA PRO A 168 -7.32 11.60 13.52
C PRO A 168 -6.53 11.35 14.82
N VAL A 169 -5.24 11.08 14.66
CA VAL A 169 -4.27 10.95 15.76
C VAL A 169 -3.03 11.79 15.43
N LYS A 170 -2.40 12.40 16.43
CA LYS A 170 -1.18 13.18 16.19
C LYS A 170 -0.02 12.27 15.76
N VAL A 171 0.59 12.57 14.63
CA VAL A 171 1.78 11.86 14.11
C VAL A 171 2.90 11.83 15.19
N ALA A 172 3.02 12.92 15.96
CA ALA A 172 4.01 13.03 17.01
C ALA A 172 3.90 11.92 18.07
N GLU A 173 2.70 11.41 18.37
CA GLU A 173 2.50 10.36 19.38
C GLU A 173 3.12 9.04 18.94
N TYR A 174 2.90 8.64 17.68
CA TYR A 174 3.53 7.45 17.10
C TYR A 174 5.06 7.56 17.02
N LEU A 175 5.56 8.75 16.67
CA LEU A 175 6.99 8.98 16.57
C LEU A 175 7.66 8.98 17.95
N LYS A 176 7.04 9.56 18.97
CA LYS A 176 7.51 9.49 20.37
C LYS A 176 7.56 8.06 20.87
N TYR A 177 6.50 7.28 20.64
CA TYR A 177 6.48 5.85 20.98
C TYR A 177 7.65 5.11 20.34
N ALA A 178 7.91 5.34 19.05
CA ALA A 178 9.04 4.72 18.35
C ALA A 178 10.41 5.16 18.94
N GLN A 179 10.55 6.42 19.34
CA GLN A 179 11.76 6.93 20.02
C GLN A 179 11.97 6.25 21.38
N GLU A 180 10.92 6.17 22.19
CA GLU A 180 10.97 5.53 23.53
C GLU A 180 11.36 4.05 23.41
N GLU A 181 10.76 3.31 22.49
CA GLU A 181 11.12 1.91 22.24
C GLU A 181 12.57 1.75 21.77
N ARG A 182 13.09 2.67 20.97
CA ARG A 182 14.48 2.69 20.53
C ARG A 182 15.43 2.93 21.70
N LEU A 183 15.09 3.84 22.61
CA LEU A 183 15.87 4.12 23.81
C LEU A 183 15.86 2.93 24.79
N ARG A 184 14.69 2.32 25.03
CA ARG A 184 14.56 1.13 25.89
C ARG A 184 15.44 -0.04 25.40
N ARG A 185 15.59 -0.21 24.07
CA ARG A 185 16.43 -1.26 23.51
C ARG A 185 17.92 -0.99 23.59
N LYS A 186 18.33 0.28 23.59
CA LYS A 186 19.73 0.66 23.76
C LYS A 186 20.23 0.48 25.20
N ASN A 187 19.32 0.48 26.16
CA ASN A 187 19.60 0.39 27.58
C ASN A 187 19.49 -1.05 28.13
N LYS A 188 19.16 -2.02 27.28
CA LYS A 188 19.20 -3.46 27.54
C LYS A 188 20.45 -4.09 26.98
#